data_f080dbdfc466f95ae982c7622cc04643
#
_entry.id   f080dbdfc466f95ae982c7622cc04643
#
_cell.length_a   1.000
_cell.length_b   1.000
_cell.length_c   1.000
_cell.angle_alpha   90.00
_cell.angle_beta   90.00
_cell.angle_gamma   90.00
#
_symmetry.space_group_name_H-M   'P 1'
#
loop_
_entity.id
_entity.type
_entity.pdbx_description
1 polymer ?
#
loop_
_entity_poly.entity_id
_entity_poly.type
_entity_poly.pdbx_seq_one_letter_code
_entity_poly.pdbx_strand_id
1 'polypeptide(L)'
;MSDRSSPHQNPVKVIIDGREIVAEAGHMLLQVALDNGIEIPHYCYHPKLSIDGSCRMCQVKIERAPKLAIACNTPVTDGMVVDTQSAEVAEARRGVMELLLINHPLDCPICDQAGECYLQDYSFGYGGQHARTTSPRRKGTKRHPIGPRVVFDEERCILCRRCVRFTEEISKTAELRVFGIGDRSHIGTIPDRPLDNAYSVCTADVCPVGALSVSYTHLTLPTILRV
;
A
#
# COMPACT_ATOMS: atom_id res chain seq x y z
N MET A 1 -16.24 31.45 3.75
CA MET A 1 -14.77 31.58 3.78
C MET A 1 -14.38 31.58 5.25
N SER A 2 -14.06 30.42 5.81
CA SER A 2 -13.57 30.31 7.19
C SER A 2 -12.06 30.08 7.11
N ASP A 3 -11.36 31.08 7.55
CA ASP A 3 -9.92 31.09 7.75
C ASP A 3 -9.55 29.97 8.75
N ARG A 4 -8.95 28.88 8.26
CA ARG A 4 -8.30 27.87 9.08
C ARG A 4 -6.84 28.28 9.19
N SER A 5 -6.59 29.28 10.02
CA SER A 5 -5.26 29.50 10.58
C SER A 5 -4.89 28.28 11.41
N SER A 6 -4.07 27.41 10.83
CA SER A 6 -3.45 26.29 11.52
C SER A 6 -2.61 26.84 12.68
N PRO A 7 -2.69 26.27 13.89
CA PRO A 7 -1.80 26.65 14.96
C PRO A 7 -0.36 26.47 14.48
N HIS A 8 0.49 27.45 14.66
CA HIS A 8 1.93 27.43 14.39
C HIS A 8 2.52 26.21 15.10
N GLN A 9 2.71 25.13 14.37
CA GLN A 9 3.36 23.94 14.90
C GLN A 9 4.85 24.26 14.98
N ASN A 10 5.42 24.17 16.18
CA ASN A 10 6.84 24.43 16.40
C ASN A 10 7.66 23.44 15.55
N PRO A 11 8.73 23.93 14.87
CA PRO A 11 9.64 23.04 14.15
C PRO A 11 10.31 22.10 15.15
N VAL A 12 10.38 20.83 14.80
CA VAL A 12 11.04 19.78 15.57
C VAL A 12 12.20 19.19 14.78
N LYS A 13 13.24 18.75 15.48
CA LYS A 13 14.39 18.10 14.90
C LYS A 13 14.24 16.59 15.03
N VAL A 14 14.34 15.88 13.92
CA VAL A 14 14.29 14.43 13.84
C VAL A 14 15.55 13.93 13.16
N ILE A 15 16.14 12.87 13.67
CA ILE A 15 17.30 12.22 13.05
C ILE A 15 16.80 10.92 12.42
N ILE A 16 16.92 10.80 11.09
CA ILE A 16 16.57 9.58 10.36
C ILE A 16 17.83 9.05 9.67
N ASP A 17 18.25 7.84 10.02
CA ASP A 17 19.46 7.20 9.51
C ASP A 17 20.70 8.11 9.60
N GLY A 18 20.84 8.84 10.71
CA GLY A 18 21.93 9.78 10.98
C GLY A 18 21.79 11.16 10.30
N ARG A 19 20.75 11.41 9.51
CA ARG A 19 20.47 12.71 8.88
C ARG A 19 19.53 13.54 9.75
N GLU A 20 19.96 14.74 10.15
CA GLU A 20 19.10 15.70 10.86
C GLU A 20 18.13 16.35 9.89
N ILE A 21 16.85 16.33 10.23
CA ILE A 21 15.74 16.84 9.44
C ILE A 21 14.91 17.75 10.34
N VAL A 22 14.54 18.91 9.83
CA VAL A 22 13.60 19.82 10.49
C VAL A 22 12.21 19.58 9.89
N ALA A 23 11.25 19.28 10.72
CA ALA A 23 9.87 19.01 10.33
C ALA A 23 8.89 19.75 11.24
N GLU A 24 7.64 19.84 10.86
CA GLU A 24 6.59 20.35 11.73
C GLU A 24 6.13 19.26 12.71
N ALA A 25 5.97 19.63 13.97
CA ALA A 25 5.51 18.71 15.01
C ALA A 25 4.16 18.08 14.62
N GLY A 26 4.05 16.77 14.83
CA GLY A 26 2.83 16.02 14.54
C GLY A 26 2.68 15.54 13.09
N HIS A 27 3.54 15.95 12.15
CA HIS A 27 3.58 15.33 10.82
C HIS A 27 3.97 13.84 10.95
N MET A 28 3.45 13.02 10.06
CA MET A 28 3.75 11.59 10.09
C MET A 28 5.17 11.32 9.62
N LEU A 29 5.89 10.50 10.36
CA LEU A 29 7.30 10.16 10.11
C LEU A 29 7.52 9.65 8.67
N LEU A 30 6.60 8.85 8.11
CA LEU A 30 6.70 8.38 6.74
C LEU A 30 6.70 9.53 5.74
N GLN A 31 5.79 10.51 5.91
CA GLN A 31 5.72 11.65 5.01
C GLN A 31 6.97 12.51 5.11
N VAL A 32 7.43 12.79 6.34
CA VAL A 32 8.68 13.54 6.57
C VAL A 32 9.88 12.85 5.92
N ALA A 33 9.98 11.53 6.01
CA ALA A 33 11.04 10.76 5.37
C ALA A 33 10.99 10.89 3.84
N LEU A 34 9.82 10.68 3.23
CA LEU A 34 9.62 10.77 1.79
C LEU A 34 9.91 12.17 1.23
N ASP A 35 9.45 13.24 1.92
CA ASP A 35 9.68 14.63 1.54
C ASP A 35 11.18 15.00 1.56
N ASN A 36 11.98 14.25 2.32
CA ASN A 36 13.44 14.41 2.42
C ASN A 36 14.24 13.36 1.62
N GLY A 37 13.58 12.62 0.73
CA GLY A 37 14.21 11.64 -0.15
C GLY A 37 14.71 10.39 0.57
N ILE A 38 14.14 10.07 1.75
CA ILE A 38 14.41 8.83 2.47
C ILE A 38 13.26 7.87 2.17
N GLU A 39 13.55 6.83 1.44
CA GLU A 39 12.56 5.82 1.07
C GLU A 39 12.29 4.87 2.25
N ILE A 40 11.03 4.78 2.66
CA ILE A 40 10.52 3.78 3.59
C ILE A 40 9.45 2.97 2.85
N PRO A 41 9.63 1.65 2.69
CA PRO A 41 8.71 0.83 1.92
C PRO A 41 7.32 0.80 2.56
N HIS A 42 6.28 0.88 1.72
CA HIS A 42 4.89 0.93 2.19
C HIS A 42 3.91 0.52 1.09
N TYR A 43 2.73 -0.01 1.47
CA TYR A 43 1.65 -0.34 0.53
C TYR A 43 0.35 0.38 0.84
N CYS A 44 -0.13 0.31 2.09
CA CYS A 44 -1.44 0.86 2.43
C CYS A 44 -1.46 2.39 2.50
N TYR A 45 -0.33 3.03 2.79
CA TYR A 45 -0.25 4.48 2.85
C TYR A 45 -0.38 5.12 1.47
N HIS A 46 -1.13 6.20 1.40
CA HIS A 46 -1.23 7.08 0.24
C HIS A 46 -1.44 8.52 0.76
N PRO A 47 -0.73 9.54 0.23
CA PRO A 47 -0.74 10.89 0.81
C PRO A 47 -2.09 11.60 0.76
N LYS A 48 -3.02 11.13 -0.07
CA LYS A 48 -4.37 11.70 -0.23
C LYS A 48 -5.49 10.86 0.40
N LEU A 49 -5.14 9.80 1.13
CA LEU A 49 -6.10 8.93 1.82
C LEU A 49 -5.78 8.88 3.31
N SER A 50 -6.79 8.59 4.12
CA SER A 50 -6.60 8.36 5.56
C SER A 50 -5.57 7.26 5.82
N ILE A 51 -4.95 7.29 7.00
CA ILE A 51 -3.96 6.29 7.40
C ILE A 51 -4.68 5.01 7.83
N ASP A 52 -4.29 3.88 7.25
CA ASP A 52 -4.84 2.56 7.59
C ASP A 52 -3.90 1.74 8.50
N GLY A 53 -2.59 1.81 8.26
CA GLY A 53 -1.58 1.12 9.07
C GLY A 53 -1.59 -0.41 8.96
N SER A 54 -2.35 -0.99 8.02
CA SER A 54 -2.60 -2.44 7.92
C SER A 54 -1.43 -3.24 7.34
N CYS A 55 -0.72 -2.71 6.34
CA CYS A 55 0.30 -3.48 5.63
C CYS A 55 1.57 -3.77 6.44
N ARG A 56 1.87 -2.98 7.44
CA ARG A 56 3.03 -3.12 8.35
C ARG A 56 4.40 -3.09 7.65
N MET A 57 4.47 -2.71 6.38
CA MET A 57 5.73 -2.66 5.65
C MET A 57 6.64 -1.49 6.06
N CYS A 58 6.06 -0.37 6.50
CA CYS A 58 6.77 0.84 6.90
C CYS A 58 7.32 0.80 8.34
N GLN A 59 7.69 -0.38 8.84
CA GLN A 59 8.28 -0.52 10.17
C GLN A 59 9.65 0.14 10.24
N VAL A 60 9.91 0.82 11.35
CA VAL A 60 11.16 1.49 11.68
C VAL A 60 11.50 1.29 13.16
N LYS A 61 12.77 1.41 13.51
CA LYS A 61 13.24 1.42 14.89
C LYS A 61 13.33 2.87 15.38
N ILE A 62 12.67 3.17 16.47
CA ILE A 62 12.82 4.45 17.17
C ILE A 62 13.69 4.19 18.39
N GLU A 63 14.72 5.01 18.61
CA GLU A 63 15.59 4.90 19.77
C GLU A 63 14.74 4.96 21.05
N ARG A 64 15.09 4.12 22.04
CA ARG A 64 14.38 3.97 23.32
C ARG A 64 12.95 3.42 23.23
N ALA A 65 12.42 3.16 22.03
CA ALA A 65 11.15 2.46 21.90
C ALA A 65 11.35 0.94 22.05
N PRO A 66 10.51 0.25 22.83
CA PRO A 66 10.69 -1.18 23.10
C PRO A 66 10.31 -2.07 21.90
N LYS A 67 9.60 -1.50 20.92
CA LYS A 67 9.08 -2.21 19.73
C LYS A 67 9.26 -1.36 18.47
N LEU A 68 9.24 -2.01 17.32
CA LEU A 68 9.18 -1.33 16.04
C LEU A 68 7.87 -0.53 15.92
N ALA A 69 7.98 0.66 15.35
CA ALA A 69 6.85 1.53 15.04
C ALA A 69 6.52 1.50 13.56
N ILE A 70 5.29 1.86 13.17
CA ILE A 70 4.89 2.05 11.77
C ILE A 70 5.01 3.52 11.41
N ALA A 71 5.91 3.86 10.52
CA ALA A 71 6.21 5.26 10.18
C ALA A 71 4.98 6.02 9.64
N CYS A 72 4.05 5.35 8.97
CA CYS A 72 2.85 5.99 8.41
C CYS A 72 1.86 6.52 9.48
N ASN A 73 1.93 6.03 10.71
CA ASN A 73 1.04 6.44 11.81
C ASN A 73 1.82 6.83 13.08
N THR A 74 3.05 7.26 12.93
CA THR A 74 3.89 7.75 14.02
C THR A 74 4.15 9.23 13.77
N PRO A 75 3.59 10.14 14.59
CA PRO A 75 3.89 11.56 14.48
C PRO A 75 5.33 11.83 14.93
N VAL A 76 6.01 12.76 14.25
CA VAL A 76 7.35 13.19 14.65
C VAL A 76 7.31 14.05 15.89
N THR A 77 8.32 13.87 16.75
CA THR A 77 8.53 14.63 17.97
C THR A 77 9.96 15.12 18.03
N ASP A 78 10.20 16.20 18.77
CA ASP A 78 11.54 16.76 18.89
C ASP A 78 12.54 15.77 19.52
N GLY A 79 13.74 15.73 18.94
CA GLY A 79 14.79 14.81 19.35
C GLY A 79 14.56 13.33 19.00
N MET A 80 13.55 13.00 18.19
CA MET A 80 13.32 11.62 17.75
C MET A 80 14.48 11.12 16.89
N VAL A 81 15.01 9.94 17.23
CA VAL A 81 16.05 9.23 16.46
C VAL A 81 15.46 7.96 15.88
N VAL A 82 15.57 7.80 14.57
CA VAL A 82 14.95 6.72 13.79
C VAL A 82 15.98 6.01 12.96
N ASP A 83 15.96 4.69 13.01
CA ASP A 83 16.74 3.80 12.15
C ASP A 83 15.78 3.01 11.25
N THR A 84 15.94 3.16 9.95
CA THR A 84 15.11 2.50 8.93
C THR A 84 15.74 1.22 8.40
N GLN A 85 17.01 0.93 8.75
CA GLN A 85 17.82 -0.13 8.15
C GLN A 85 18.35 -1.15 9.15
N SER A 86 18.01 -1.07 10.43
CA SER A 86 18.48 -2.02 11.44
C SER A 86 18.13 -3.47 11.09
N ALA A 87 18.90 -4.41 11.61
CA ALA A 87 18.67 -5.85 11.40
C ALA A 87 17.24 -6.28 11.84
N GLU A 88 16.74 -5.69 12.91
CA GLU A 88 15.38 -5.91 13.43
C GLU A 88 14.32 -5.44 12.42
N VAL A 89 14.52 -4.27 11.81
CA VAL A 89 13.64 -3.72 10.76
C VAL A 89 13.68 -4.59 9.51
N ALA A 90 14.88 -5.00 9.08
CA ALA A 90 15.05 -5.87 7.92
C ALA A 90 14.33 -7.22 8.09
N GLU A 91 14.47 -7.84 9.26
CA GLU A 91 13.78 -9.11 9.57
C GLU A 91 12.24 -8.94 9.61
N ALA A 92 11.78 -7.86 10.20
CA ALA A 92 10.35 -7.57 10.24
C ALA A 92 9.76 -7.37 8.84
N ARG A 93 10.44 -6.61 7.97
CA ARG A 93 10.03 -6.42 6.56
C ARG A 93 10.06 -7.73 5.78
N ARG A 94 11.07 -8.57 6.00
CA ARG A 94 11.14 -9.91 5.39
C ARG A 94 9.93 -10.75 5.77
N GLY A 95 9.54 -10.76 7.05
CA GLY A 95 8.34 -11.44 7.52
C GLY A 95 7.06 -10.91 6.88
N VAL A 96 6.92 -9.59 6.74
CA VAL A 96 5.78 -8.97 6.04
C VAL A 96 5.75 -9.39 4.58
N MET A 97 6.87 -9.36 3.86
CA MET A 97 6.95 -9.80 2.47
C MET A 97 6.57 -11.26 2.32
N GLU A 98 7.03 -12.14 3.21
CA GLU A 98 6.65 -13.55 3.19
C GLU A 98 5.13 -13.73 3.34
N LEU A 99 4.50 -13.01 4.28
CA LEU A 99 3.05 -13.04 4.48
C LEU A 99 2.28 -12.55 3.25
N LEU A 100 2.73 -11.49 2.60
CA LEU A 100 2.09 -10.96 1.39
C LEU A 100 2.22 -11.92 0.19
N LEU A 101 3.34 -12.62 0.10
CA LEU A 101 3.64 -13.52 -1.02
C LEU A 101 3.08 -14.94 -0.85
N ILE A 102 2.67 -15.35 0.35
CA ILE A 102 2.13 -16.71 0.62
C ILE A 102 1.04 -17.08 -0.38
N ASN A 103 0.08 -16.20 -0.61
CA ASN A 103 -1.06 -16.44 -1.49
C ASN A 103 -0.96 -15.71 -2.83
N HIS A 104 0.01 -14.82 -3.01
CA HIS A 104 0.15 -14.05 -4.23
C HIS A 104 0.53 -14.95 -5.41
N PRO A 105 -0.17 -14.86 -6.55
CA PRO A 105 0.09 -15.72 -7.70
C PRO A 105 1.38 -15.33 -8.44
N LEU A 106 1.99 -16.27 -9.14
CA LEU A 106 3.15 -16.02 -10.01
C LEU A 106 2.71 -15.53 -11.40
N ASP A 107 1.84 -14.53 -11.41
CA ASP A 107 1.22 -13.99 -12.63
C ASP A 107 1.99 -12.80 -13.23
N CYS A 108 3.17 -12.46 -12.74
CA CYS A 108 3.91 -11.28 -13.23
C CYS A 108 3.99 -11.20 -14.77
N PRO A 109 4.23 -12.29 -15.52
CA PRO A 109 4.29 -12.22 -16.98
C PRO A 109 2.99 -11.83 -17.67
N ILE A 110 1.86 -11.93 -16.97
CA ILE A 110 0.51 -11.61 -17.48
C ILE A 110 -0.22 -10.59 -16.64
N CYS A 111 0.51 -9.90 -15.74
CA CYS A 111 -0.05 -8.89 -14.84
C CYS A 111 0.13 -7.51 -15.45
N ASP A 112 -0.93 -6.71 -15.46
CA ASP A 112 -0.90 -5.35 -16.01
C ASP A 112 0.06 -4.40 -15.27
N GLN A 113 0.44 -4.73 -14.01
CA GLN A 113 1.38 -3.96 -13.20
C GLN A 113 2.84 -4.43 -13.33
N ALA A 114 3.15 -5.39 -14.21
CA ALA A 114 4.51 -5.92 -14.34
C ALA A 114 5.51 -4.82 -14.74
N GLY A 115 6.64 -4.77 -14.03
CA GLY A 115 7.70 -3.79 -14.26
C GLY A 115 7.56 -2.47 -13.50
N GLU A 116 6.39 -2.18 -12.90
CA GLU A 116 6.13 -0.99 -12.10
C GLU A 116 5.37 -1.34 -10.80
N CYS A 117 5.56 -2.56 -10.31
CA CYS A 117 4.87 -3.09 -9.15
C CYS A 117 5.73 -3.03 -7.88
N TYR A 118 5.35 -2.23 -6.92
CA TYR A 118 6.07 -2.15 -5.64
C TYR A 118 6.16 -3.48 -4.88
N LEU A 119 5.20 -4.41 -5.09
CA LEU A 119 5.32 -5.74 -4.49
C LEU A 119 6.49 -6.51 -5.10
N GLN A 120 6.72 -6.36 -6.40
CA GLN A 120 7.85 -6.95 -7.13
C GLN A 120 9.16 -6.35 -6.64
N ASP A 121 9.27 -5.02 -6.62
CA ASP A 121 10.49 -4.31 -6.20
C ASP A 121 10.85 -4.62 -4.74
N TYR A 122 9.87 -4.57 -3.84
CA TYR A 122 10.10 -4.87 -2.44
C TYR A 122 10.35 -6.36 -2.17
N SER A 123 9.87 -7.27 -3.04
CA SER A 123 10.22 -8.69 -2.93
C SER A 123 11.69 -8.94 -3.23
N PHE A 124 12.28 -8.19 -4.16
CA PHE A 124 13.72 -8.24 -4.44
C PHE A 124 14.54 -7.56 -3.34
N GLY A 125 14.09 -6.42 -2.83
CA GLY A 125 14.83 -5.65 -1.83
C GLY A 125 14.74 -6.21 -0.41
N TYR A 126 13.61 -6.78 -0.02
CA TYR A 126 13.33 -7.18 1.37
C TYR A 126 12.89 -8.63 1.51
N GLY A 127 12.52 -9.31 0.43
CA GLY A 127 12.01 -10.67 0.45
C GLY A 127 13.07 -11.73 0.76
N GLY A 128 12.61 -12.90 1.20
CA GLY A 128 13.43 -14.10 1.33
C GLY A 128 13.38 -14.94 0.04
N GLN A 129 14.41 -15.78 -0.18
CA GLN A 129 14.48 -16.66 -1.35
C GLN A 129 13.48 -17.82 -1.27
N HIS A 130 13.05 -18.22 -0.06
CA HIS A 130 12.22 -19.39 0.18
C HIS A 130 11.07 -19.06 1.15
N ALA A 131 9.88 -19.52 0.81
CA ALA A 131 8.74 -19.50 1.73
C ALA A 131 8.88 -20.62 2.78
N ARG A 132 8.61 -20.29 4.05
CA ARG A 132 8.64 -21.28 5.15
C ARG A 132 7.34 -22.09 5.25
N THR A 133 6.27 -21.64 4.57
CA THR A 133 4.99 -22.34 4.57
C THR A 133 4.97 -23.53 3.60
N THR A 134 4.36 -24.61 4.03
CA THR A 134 4.06 -25.79 3.21
C THR A 134 2.58 -25.87 2.83
N SER A 135 1.77 -24.95 3.33
CA SER A 135 0.33 -24.91 3.03
C SER A 135 0.06 -24.56 1.58
N PRO A 136 -0.97 -25.16 0.95
CA PRO A 136 -1.36 -24.78 -0.40
C PRO A 136 -1.81 -23.31 -0.45
N ARG A 137 -1.53 -22.64 -1.56
CA ARG A 137 -2.00 -21.27 -1.77
C ARG A 137 -3.53 -21.24 -1.80
N ARG A 138 -4.09 -20.23 -1.12
CA ARG A 138 -5.51 -19.93 -1.25
C ARG A 138 -5.80 -19.48 -2.67
N LYS A 139 -6.90 -19.97 -3.23
CA LYS A 139 -7.42 -19.53 -4.52
C LYS A 139 -8.59 -18.58 -4.31
N GLY A 140 -8.58 -17.49 -5.01
CA GLY A 140 -9.66 -16.51 -5.10
C GLY A 140 -10.26 -16.47 -6.50
N THR A 141 -11.18 -15.56 -6.73
CA THR A 141 -11.78 -15.35 -8.04
C THR A 141 -10.82 -14.56 -8.93
N LYS A 142 -10.49 -15.15 -10.07
CA LYS A 142 -9.64 -14.52 -11.08
C LYS A 142 -10.46 -13.60 -12.00
N ARG A 143 -9.93 -12.41 -12.25
CA ARG A 143 -10.32 -11.52 -13.36
C ARG A 143 -11.83 -11.43 -13.61
N HIS A 144 -12.57 -11.02 -12.61
CA HIS A 144 -14.00 -10.81 -12.74
C HIS A 144 -14.35 -9.31 -12.73
N PRO A 145 -15.37 -8.89 -13.49
CA PRO A 145 -15.81 -7.50 -13.51
C PRO A 145 -16.45 -7.14 -12.15
N ILE A 146 -16.03 -6.02 -11.57
CA ILE A 146 -16.66 -5.43 -10.37
C ILE A 146 -17.45 -4.16 -10.70
N GLY A 147 -17.47 -3.80 -11.98
CA GLY A 147 -18.18 -2.69 -12.58
C GLY A 147 -18.00 -2.73 -14.10
N PRO A 148 -18.57 -1.79 -14.84
CA PRO A 148 -18.53 -1.81 -16.30
C PRO A 148 -17.13 -1.54 -16.88
N ARG A 149 -16.25 -0.92 -16.09
CA ARG A 149 -14.93 -0.45 -16.55
C ARG A 149 -13.76 -1.07 -15.80
N VAL A 150 -13.99 -1.75 -14.69
CA VAL A 150 -12.93 -2.25 -13.81
C VAL A 150 -13.07 -3.75 -13.61
N VAL A 151 -11.95 -4.44 -13.79
CA VAL A 151 -11.82 -5.88 -13.55
C VAL A 151 -10.95 -6.07 -12.30
N PHE A 152 -11.32 -7.02 -11.47
CA PHE A 152 -10.64 -7.35 -10.23
C PHE A 152 -10.11 -8.78 -10.25
N ASP A 153 -8.86 -8.95 -9.83
CA ASP A 153 -8.23 -10.23 -9.57
C ASP A 153 -7.98 -10.36 -8.06
N GLU A 154 -8.78 -11.19 -7.42
CA GLU A 154 -8.74 -11.36 -5.96
C GLU A 154 -7.41 -11.96 -5.50
N GLU A 155 -6.80 -12.87 -6.29
CA GLU A 155 -5.54 -13.50 -5.91
C GLU A 155 -4.35 -12.53 -5.90
N ARG A 156 -4.38 -11.49 -6.73
CA ARG A 156 -3.35 -10.45 -6.78
C ARG A 156 -3.51 -9.40 -5.67
N CYS A 157 -4.67 -9.36 -5.03
CA CYS A 157 -4.97 -8.37 -4.01
C CYS A 157 -4.18 -8.62 -2.72
N ILE A 158 -3.47 -7.59 -2.24
CA ILE A 158 -2.72 -7.61 -0.97
C ILE A 158 -3.50 -6.99 0.20
N LEU A 159 -4.79 -6.75 0.03
CA LEU A 159 -5.70 -6.20 1.06
C LEU A 159 -5.21 -4.86 1.68
N CYS A 160 -4.55 -4.03 0.89
CA CYS A 160 -4.06 -2.72 1.34
C CYS A 160 -5.18 -1.68 1.57
N ARG A 161 -6.38 -1.96 1.12
CA ARG A 161 -7.61 -1.16 1.31
C ARG A 161 -7.56 0.26 0.73
N ARG A 162 -6.59 0.58 -0.15
CA ARG A 162 -6.56 1.90 -0.81
C ARG A 162 -7.81 2.16 -1.63
N CYS A 163 -8.26 1.19 -2.42
CA CYS A 163 -9.46 1.31 -3.25
C CYS A 163 -10.74 1.49 -2.42
N VAL A 164 -10.87 0.83 -1.28
CA VAL A 164 -12.00 1.00 -0.36
C VAL A 164 -12.04 2.44 0.16
N ARG A 165 -10.92 2.91 0.73
CA ARG A 165 -10.80 4.29 1.23
C ARG A 165 -10.97 5.32 0.12
N PHE A 166 -10.50 5.02 -1.09
CA PHE A 166 -10.73 5.90 -2.24
C PHE A 166 -12.22 6.08 -2.52
N THR A 167 -13.00 4.99 -2.54
CA THR A 167 -14.45 5.09 -2.78
C THR A 167 -15.19 5.75 -1.61
N GLU A 168 -14.69 5.63 -0.39
CA GLU A 168 -15.25 6.27 0.79
C GLU A 168 -14.90 7.76 0.90
N GLU A 169 -13.65 8.11 0.66
CA GLU A 169 -13.09 9.43 0.99
C GLU A 169 -13.07 10.38 -0.21
N ILE A 170 -12.78 9.88 -1.40
CA ILE A 170 -12.62 10.71 -2.61
C ILE A 170 -13.90 10.71 -3.44
N SER A 171 -14.34 9.56 -3.93
CA SER A 171 -15.57 9.50 -4.74
C SER A 171 -16.86 9.62 -3.90
N LYS A 172 -16.79 9.39 -2.59
CA LYS A 172 -17.93 9.44 -1.64
C LYS A 172 -19.05 8.44 -1.96
N THR A 173 -18.78 7.45 -2.76
CA THR A 173 -19.76 6.47 -3.22
C THR A 173 -19.76 5.19 -2.39
N ALA A 174 -18.61 4.85 -1.79
CA ALA A 174 -18.43 3.73 -0.87
C ALA A 174 -18.92 2.38 -1.42
N GLU A 175 -18.73 2.12 -2.71
CA GLU A 175 -19.16 0.89 -3.39
C GLU A 175 -18.31 -0.32 -3.01
N LEU A 176 -17.02 -0.10 -2.72
CA LEU A 176 -16.09 -1.15 -2.33
C LEU A 176 -16.04 -1.34 -0.81
N ARG A 177 -15.98 -2.60 -0.39
CA ARG A 177 -15.86 -3.00 1.02
C ARG A 177 -14.91 -4.18 1.18
N VAL A 178 -14.47 -4.39 2.42
CA VAL A 178 -13.82 -5.63 2.83
C VAL A 178 -14.88 -6.57 3.36
N PHE A 179 -14.94 -7.77 2.80
CA PHE A 179 -15.80 -8.85 3.24
C PHE A 179 -14.98 -9.98 3.85
N GLY A 180 -15.60 -10.81 4.66
CA GLY A 180 -14.94 -11.92 5.33
C GLY A 180 -14.05 -11.50 6.50
N ILE A 181 -13.43 -12.48 7.15
CA ILE A 181 -12.56 -12.29 8.32
C ILE A 181 -11.31 -13.16 8.16
N GLY A 182 -10.18 -12.66 8.62
CA GLY A 182 -8.90 -13.37 8.60
C GLY A 182 -8.46 -13.72 7.18
N ASP A 183 -8.14 -14.99 6.95
CA ASP A 183 -7.68 -15.51 5.65
C ASP A 183 -8.75 -15.49 4.55
N ARG A 184 -10.02 -15.37 4.92
CA ARG A 184 -11.15 -15.24 3.99
C ARG A 184 -11.49 -13.80 3.64
N SER A 185 -10.72 -12.83 4.12
CA SER A 185 -10.93 -11.43 3.79
C SER A 185 -10.68 -11.19 2.30
N HIS A 186 -11.58 -10.45 1.67
CA HIS A 186 -11.47 -10.03 0.25
C HIS A 186 -12.14 -8.68 0.03
N ILE A 187 -11.77 -8.02 -1.04
CA ILE A 187 -12.43 -6.80 -1.49
C ILE A 187 -13.58 -7.20 -2.42
N GLY A 188 -14.71 -6.54 -2.28
CA GLY A 188 -15.85 -6.75 -3.15
C GLY A 188 -16.74 -5.51 -3.22
N THR A 189 -17.73 -5.56 -4.09
CA THR A 189 -18.78 -4.55 -4.19
C THR A 189 -19.93 -4.88 -3.25
N ILE A 190 -20.62 -3.85 -2.76
CA ILE A 190 -21.88 -4.02 -2.04
C ILE A 190 -22.90 -4.61 -3.02
N PRO A 191 -23.76 -5.56 -2.59
CA PRO A 191 -24.82 -6.10 -3.45
C PRO A 191 -25.61 -4.98 -4.14
N ASP A 192 -25.90 -5.15 -5.42
CA ASP A 192 -26.63 -4.21 -6.27
C ASP A 192 -25.98 -2.82 -6.45
N ARG A 193 -24.71 -2.67 -6.03
CA ARG A 193 -23.92 -1.45 -6.20
C ARG A 193 -22.58 -1.73 -6.84
N PRO A 194 -22.52 -1.93 -8.17
CA PRO A 194 -21.27 -2.12 -8.88
C PRO A 194 -20.38 -0.88 -8.78
N LEU A 195 -19.07 -1.05 -8.98
CA LEU A 195 -18.11 0.06 -9.04
C LEU A 195 -18.29 0.84 -10.35
N ASP A 196 -19.20 1.81 -10.39
CA ASP A 196 -19.58 2.57 -11.59
C ASP A 196 -19.66 4.08 -11.35
N ASN A 197 -18.94 4.63 -10.39
CA ASN A 197 -18.83 6.07 -10.23
C ASN A 197 -17.92 6.70 -11.28
N ALA A 198 -17.96 8.03 -11.43
CA ALA A 198 -17.17 8.77 -12.42
C ALA A 198 -15.65 8.57 -12.27
N TYR A 199 -15.18 8.21 -11.07
CA TYR A 199 -13.77 7.99 -10.74
C TYR A 199 -13.42 6.51 -10.58
N SER A 200 -14.30 5.58 -10.99
CA SER A 200 -14.11 4.14 -10.78
C SER A 200 -12.77 3.63 -11.33
N VAL A 201 -12.33 4.16 -12.46
CA VAL A 201 -11.06 3.79 -13.12
C VAL A 201 -9.84 4.15 -12.26
N CYS A 202 -9.90 5.28 -11.54
CA CYS A 202 -8.81 5.71 -10.65
C CYS A 202 -8.54 4.73 -9.49
N THR A 203 -9.45 3.78 -9.25
CA THR A 203 -9.18 2.70 -8.28
C THR A 203 -8.04 1.78 -8.72
N ALA A 204 -7.82 1.65 -10.03
CA ALA A 204 -6.66 0.93 -10.58
C ALA A 204 -5.37 1.72 -10.34
N ASP A 205 -5.39 3.06 -10.54
CA ASP A 205 -4.20 3.91 -10.33
C ASP A 205 -3.74 3.93 -8.87
N VAL A 206 -4.67 3.91 -7.91
CA VAL A 206 -4.30 3.88 -6.48
C VAL A 206 -3.94 2.48 -5.99
N CYS A 207 -4.18 1.44 -6.77
CA CYS A 207 -3.85 0.06 -6.41
C CYS A 207 -2.32 -0.15 -6.56
N PRO A 208 -1.60 -0.57 -5.49
CA PRO A 208 -0.15 -0.73 -5.56
C PRO A 208 0.29 -2.02 -6.26
N VAL A 209 -0.65 -2.83 -6.73
CA VAL A 209 -0.44 -4.12 -7.40
C VAL A 209 -1.46 -4.30 -8.53
N GLY A 210 -1.24 -5.25 -9.43
CA GLY A 210 -2.15 -5.51 -10.56
C GLY A 210 -3.43 -6.27 -10.21
N ALA A 211 -4.03 -5.98 -9.05
CA ALA A 211 -5.30 -6.58 -8.64
C ALA A 211 -6.51 -5.89 -9.29
N LEU A 212 -6.42 -4.59 -9.53
CA LEU A 212 -7.43 -3.81 -10.24
C LEU A 212 -6.86 -3.38 -11.59
N SER A 213 -7.60 -3.60 -12.65
CA SER A 213 -7.23 -3.18 -14.00
C SER A 213 -8.42 -2.63 -14.75
N VAL A 214 -8.14 -1.77 -15.72
CA VAL A 214 -9.19 -1.16 -16.54
C VAL A 214 -9.55 -2.12 -17.67
N SER A 215 -10.82 -2.38 -17.86
CA SER A 215 -11.31 -3.44 -18.79
C SER A 215 -10.84 -3.31 -20.23
N TYR A 216 -10.48 -2.11 -20.70
CA TYR A 216 -9.99 -1.89 -22.04
C TYR A 216 -8.45 -1.95 -22.16
N THR A 217 -7.70 -1.90 -21.05
CA THR A 217 -6.23 -1.99 -21.06
C THR A 217 -5.73 -3.44 -20.98
N HIS A 218 -6.64 -4.39 -20.81
CA HIS A 218 -6.26 -5.78 -20.79
C HIS A 218 -5.54 -6.16 -22.05
N LEU A 219 -4.22 -6.24 -21.95
CA LEU A 219 -3.37 -7.05 -22.84
C LEU A 219 -3.86 -7.15 -24.28
N THR A 220 -4.20 -6.07 -24.85
CA THR A 220 -4.07 -5.92 -26.29
C THR A 220 -2.66 -5.42 -26.58
N LEU A 221 -1.71 -6.04 -25.93
CA LEU A 221 -0.40 -6.07 -26.48
C LEU A 221 -0.56 -6.70 -27.79
N PRO A 222 -0.74 -6.15 -28.80
CA PRO A 222 0.17 -6.29 -29.90
C PRO A 222 -0.19 -5.58 -31.13
N THR A 223 -1.08 -4.71 -31.00
CA THR A 223 -1.43 -3.89 -32.17
C THR A 223 -0.30 -2.92 -32.53
N ILE A 224 0.71 -2.78 -31.66
CA ILE A 224 1.88 -1.91 -31.91
C ILE A 224 2.95 -2.61 -32.77
N LEU A 225 2.87 -3.92 -32.97
CA LEU A 225 3.85 -4.68 -33.76
C LEU A 225 3.36 -5.04 -35.16
N ARG A 226 2.34 -4.37 -35.65
CA ARG A 226 1.99 -4.42 -37.08
C ARG A 226 2.36 -3.12 -37.80
N VAL A 227 3.65 -2.92 -37.94
CA VAL A 227 4.21 -2.06 -38.98
C VAL A 227 5.10 -2.91 -39.84
#